data_0100393d37ee0a181f75033c4d36fc0e
#
_entry.id   0100393d37ee0a181f75033c4d36fc0e
#
_cell.length_a   1.000
_cell.length_b   1.000
_cell.length_c   1.000
_cell.angle_alpha   90.00
_cell.angle_beta   90.00
_cell.angle_gamma   90.00
#
_symmetry.space_group_name_H-M   'P 1'
#
loop_
_entity.id
_entity.type
_entity.pdbx_description
1 polymer ?
#
loop_
_entity_poly.entity_id
_entity_poly.type
_entity_poly.pdbx_seq_one_letter_code
_entity_poly.pdbx_strand_id
1 'polypeptide(L)'
;MRSYKLPGNRLRLLHTNENRGAVTINEERDYHFRYVLEDNFGNRRTYQFIVKGKRQDIPEYKPEANEMLYWNRTNVIQKPGMELVVPRYHVYENVPLRTDMRGDSSRIAFDYILDAGRTPIHSYCDLSIGLRHMPVADTTKYYIVQKAGKWRSSMGGKYANGWIKTRVRSLGTFSVDVDTIAPQITPIGQGGWRTSRNIRFRIKDMESGIGSYKVYIDGKFVLFGLKKGILVIQDPEKVKKGVPHKLEVTVTDQCGNMARKEYKF
;
A
#
# COMPACT_ATOMS: atom_id res chain seq x y z
N MET A 1 7.79 19.59 -4.16
CA MET A 1 7.54 19.40 -5.62
C MET A 1 8.90 19.42 -6.29
N ARG A 2 9.23 18.45 -7.16
CA ARG A 2 10.48 18.47 -7.94
C ARG A 2 10.25 19.31 -9.21
N SER A 3 11.10 20.28 -9.46
CA SER A 3 11.02 21.19 -10.62
C SER A 3 11.82 20.71 -11.84
N TYR A 4 12.49 19.58 -11.73
CA TYR A 4 13.32 19.04 -12.81
C TYR A 4 12.76 17.71 -13.35
N LYS A 5 13.06 17.44 -14.63
CA LYS A 5 12.62 16.24 -15.34
C LYS A 5 13.55 15.06 -15.03
N LEU A 6 13.01 14.03 -14.38
CA LEU A 6 13.77 12.80 -14.11
C LEU A 6 14.12 12.04 -15.41
N PRO A 7 15.22 11.26 -15.45
CA PRO A 7 15.64 10.50 -16.64
C PRO A 7 14.54 9.58 -17.18
N GLY A 8 13.77 8.92 -16.31
CA GLY A 8 12.68 8.02 -16.69
C GLY A 8 11.34 8.72 -16.99
N ASN A 9 11.26 10.04 -16.97
CA ASN A 9 10.02 10.76 -17.26
C ASN A 9 9.73 10.78 -18.76
N ARG A 10 8.58 10.20 -19.17
CA ARG A 10 8.12 10.10 -20.55
C ARG A 10 6.96 11.05 -20.90
N LEU A 11 6.59 11.95 -19.99
CA LEU A 11 5.52 12.91 -20.26
C LEU A 11 5.93 13.88 -21.35
N ARG A 12 5.25 13.83 -22.48
CA ARG A 12 5.50 14.71 -23.63
C ARG A 12 5.11 16.18 -23.38
N LEU A 13 4.21 16.40 -22.42
CA LEU A 13 3.71 17.73 -22.05
C LEU A 13 4.71 18.52 -21.17
N LEU A 14 5.75 17.88 -20.64
CA LEU A 14 6.72 18.54 -19.79
C LEU A 14 7.90 19.06 -20.66
N HIS A 15 7.92 20.34 -20.92
CA HIS A 15 9.00 21.03 -21.60
C HIS A 15 10.01 21.57 -20.58
N THR A 16 11.28 21.39 -20.83
CA THR A 16 12.38 21.86 -19.97
C THR A 16 13.54 22.37 -20.83
N ASN A 17 14.44 23.15 -20.23
CA ASN A 17 15.72 23.49 -20.82
C ASN A 17 16.64 22.26 -20.93
N GLU A 18 17.86 22.45 -21.45
CA GLU A 18 18.88 21.42 -21.62
C GLU A 18 19.25 20.74 -20.27
N ASN A 19 19.24 21.50 -19.17
CA ASN A 19 19.49 21.01 -17.81
C ASN A 19 18.27 20.31 -17.18
N ARG A 20 17.26 19.93 -17.97
CA ARG A 20 16.03 19.27 -17.53
C ARG A 20 15.27 20.00 -16.43
N GLY A 21 15.34 21.33 -16.39
CA GLY A 21 14.71 22.14 -15.36
C GLY A 21 15.49 22.24 -14.05
N ALA A 22 16.71 21.70 -13.98
CA ALA A 22 17.61 21.94 -12.86
C ALA A 22 18.22 23.34 -12.98
N VAL A 23 18.32 24.06 -11.87
CA VAL A 23 18.97 25.35 -11.77
C VAL A 23 20.23 25.20 -10.93
N THR A 24 21.37 25.52 -11.53
CA THR A 24 22.65 25.52 -10.82
C THR A 24 22.84 26.88 -10.13
N ILE A 25 23.04 26.88 -8.81
CA ILE A 25 23.35 28.06 -8.03
C ILE A 25 24.84 27.98 -7.70
N ASN A 26 25.68 28.64 -8.49
CA ASN A 26 27.14 28.59 -8.44
C ASN A 26 27.80 29.96 -8.23
N GLU A 27 27.02 31.01 -8.08
CA GLU A 27 27.49 32.38 -7.86
C GLU A 27 26.83 32.99 -6.63
N GLU A 28 27.53 33.91 -5.96
CA GLU A 28 27.00 34.71 -4.84
C GLU A 28 26.16 35.88 -5.37
N ARG A 29 24.96 35.57 -5.83
CA ARG A 29 23.97 36.55 -6.31
C ARG A 29 22.55 36.13 -6.00
N ASP A 30 21.62 37.01 -6.20
CA ASP A 30 20.19 36.72 -6.08
C ASP A 30 19.68 36.03 -7.34
N TYR A 31 19.01 34.86 -7.15
CA TYR A 31 18.33 34.09 -8.19
C TYR A 31 16.83 34.27 -8.03
N HIS A 32 16.20 34.91 -9.01
CA HIS A 32 14.76 35.18 -8.99
C HIS A 32 13.97 34.04 -9.62
N PHE A 33 13.07 33.42 -8.85
CA PHE A 33 12.19 32.37 -9.31
C PHE A 33 10.77 32.88 -9.45
N ARG A 34 10.11 32.52 -10.54
CA ARG A 34 8.71 32.82 -10.79
C ARG A 34 8.00 31.57 -11.24
N TYR A 35 6.98 31.14 -10.49
CA TYR A 35 6.04 30.08 -10.86
C TYR A 35 4.74 30.73 -11.30
N VAL A 36 4.25 30.34 -12.47
CA VAL A 36 2.93 30.70 -12.97
C VAL A 36 2.11 29.43 -13.05
N LEU A 37 0.99 29.41 -12.34
CA LEU A 37 0.02 28.33 -12.36
C LEU A 37 -1.20 28.83 -13.13
N GLU A 38 -1.65 28.05 -14.10
CA GLU A 38 -2.85 28.34 -14.88
C GLU A 38 -3.75 27.11 -14.87
N ASP A 39 -5.04 27.31 -14.64
CA ASP A 39 -6.05 26.26 -14.74
C ASP A 39 -6.63 26.15 -16.15
N ASN A 40 -7.46 25.14 -16.39
CA ASN A 40 -8.11 24.93 -17.69
C ASN A 40 -9.09 26.04 -18.11
N PHE A 41 -9.42 26.96 -17.21
CA PHE A 41 -10.29 28.11 -17.47
C PHE A 41 -9.50 29.41 -17.68
N GLY A 42 -8.14 29.34 -17.71
CA GLY A 42 -7.27 30.48 -17.93
C GLY A 42 -7.01 31.32 -16.65
N ASN A 43 -7.47 30.90 -15.49
CA ASN A 43 -7.15 31.59 -14.24
C ASN A 43 -5.68 31.40 -13.91
N ARG A 44 -4.97 32.50 -13.67
CA ARG A 44 -3.52 32.49 -13.40
C ARG A 44 -3.21 32.92 -11.99
N ARG A 45 -2.26 32.23 -11.36
CA ARG A 45 -1.65 32.64 -10.11
C ARG A 45 -0.14 32.60 -10.23
N THR A 46 0.49 33.70 -9.84
CA THR A 46 1.95 33.83 -9.86
C THR A 46 2.48 33.76 -8.43
N TYR A 47 3.53 32.97 -8.25
CA TYR A 47 4.30 32.89 -7.02
C TYR A 47 5.76 33.23 -7.35
N GLN A 48 6.36 34.18 -6.60
CA GLN A 48 7.72 34.63 -6.79
C GLN A 48 8.50 34.52 -5.47
N PHE A 49 9.78 34.14 -5.58
CA PHE A 49 10.70 34.12 -4.45
C PHE A 49 12.13 34.29 -4.94
N ILE A 50 13.02 34.66 -4.02
CA ILE A 50 14.44 34.85 -4.29
C ILE A 50 15.20 33.79 -3.51
N VAL A 51 16.17 33.12 -4.20
CA VAL A 51 17.16 32.27 -3.57
C VAL A 51 18.49 33.02 -3.62
N LYS A 52 19.08 33.31 -2.47
CA LYS A 52 20.40 33.95 -2.39
C LYS A 52 21.48 32.88 -2.52
N GLY A 53 22.30 33.00 -3.56
CA GLY A 53 23.51 32.22 -3.71
C GLY A 53 24.50 32.58 -2.61
N LYS A 54 25.02 31.60 -1.90
CA LYS A 54 26.02 31.78 -0.86
C LYS A 54 27.07 30.68 -0.97
N ARG A 55 28.33 31.06 -0.94
CA ARG A 55 29.42 30.09 -0.90
C ARG A 55 29.37 29.33 0.41
N GLN A 56 29.34 28.03 0.33
CA GLN A 56 29.32 27.14 1.50
C GLN A 56 29.87 25.77 1.10
N ASP A 57 30.52 25.10 2.05
CA ASP A 57 30.91 23.71 1.89
C ASP A 57 29.66 22.86 2.12
N ILE A 58 29.19 22.21 1.07
CA ILE A 58 28.06 21.28 1.14
C ILE A 58 28.68 19.88 1.25
N PRO A 59 28.52 19.18 2.40
CA PRO A 59 28.99 17.80 2.51
C PRO A 59 28.34 16.94 1.44
N GLU A 60 29.14 16.15 0.75
CA GLU A 60 28.60 15.18 -0.20
C GLU A 60 27.77 14.15 0.56
N TYR A 61 26.47 14.13 0.30
CA TYR A 61 25.59 13.11 0.88
C TYR A 61 25.86 11.77 0.18
N LYS A 62 26.51 10.85 0.90
CA LYS A 62 26.70 9.46 0.49
C LYS A 62 25.63 8.62 1.17
N PRO A 63 24.59 8.15 0.44
CA PRO A 63 23.59 7.27 1.04
C PRO A 63 24.26 5.96 1.49
N GLU A 64 23.88 5.48 2.66
CA GLU A 64 24.22 4.13 3.12
C GLU A 64 23.49 3.09 2.26
N ALA A 65 23.99 2.85 1.06
CA ALA A 65 23.41 1.92 0.11
C ALA A 65 24.40 0.82 -0.23
N ASN A 66 23.93 -0.40 -0.32
CA ASN A 66 24.70 -1.56 -0.76
C ASN A 66 24.17 -2.17 -2.06
N GLU A 67 23.11 -1.59 -2.61
CA GLU A 67 22.52 -1.96 -3.90
C GLU A 67 22.13 -0.69 -4.70
N MET A 68 21.86 -0.86 -5.99
CA MET A 68 21.40 0.22 -6.87
C MET A 68 20.22 -0.26 -7.71
N LEU A 69 19.12 0.47 -7.67
CA LEU A 69 18.02 0.29 -8.62
C LEU A 69 18.25 1.19 -9.83
N TYR A 70 18.38 0.59 -10.99
CA TYR A 70 18.55 1.32 -12.25
C TYR A 70 17.18 1.53 -12.94
N TRP A 71 16.91 2.74 -13.36
CA TRP A 71 15.62 3.09 -13.97
C TRP A 71 15.37 2.45 -15.34
N ASN A 72 16.44 2.16 -16.09
CA ASN A 72 16.39 1.73 -17.51
C ASN A 72 16.55 0.23 -17.73
N ARG A 73 16.59 -0.58 -16.67
CA ARG A 73 16.64 -2.04 -16.73
C ARG A 73 15.80 -2.70 -15.64
N THR A 74 15.51 -3.98 -15.80
CA THR A 74 14.96 -4.78 -14.72
C THR A 74 16.02 -5.02 -13.65
N ASN A 75 15.66 -4.81 -12.39
CA ASN A 75 16.53 -5.04 -11.25
C ASN A 75 16.03 -6.26 -10.48
N VAL A 76 16.93 -7.16 -10.14
CA VAL A 76 16.65 -8.32 -9.28
C VAL A 76 17.51 -8.19 -8.05
N ILE A 77 16.87 -7.98 -6.90
CA ILE A 77 17.52 -7.90 -5.59
C ILE A 77 17.30 -9.23 -4.89
N GLN A 78 18.39 -9.93 -4.60
CA GLN A 78 18.35 -11.24 -3.94
C GLN A 78 19.07 -11.19 -2.60
N LYS A 79 18.43 -11.75 -1.59
CA LYS A 79 18.99 -12.04 -0.27
C LYS A 79 18.64 -13.48 0.12
N PRO A 80 19.34 -14.10 1.05
CA PRO A 80 18.96 -15.42 1.52
C PRO A 80 17.48 -15.46 1.92
N GLY A 81 16.66 -16.21 1.17
CA GLY A 81 15.21 -16.30 1.41
C GLY A 81 14.36 -15.09 0.96
N MET A 82 14.88 -14.20 0.12
CA MET A 82 14.08 -13.13 -0.46
C MET A 82 14.52 -12.79 -1.88
N GLU A 83 13.55 -12.53 -2.74
CA GLU A 83 13.75 -11.99 -4.08
C GLU A 83 12.75 -10.84 -4.33
N LEU A 84 13.29 -9.68 -4.76
CA LEU A 84 12.49 -8.57 -5.26
C LEU A 84 12.86 -8.30 -6.72
N VAL A 85 11.87 -8.35 -7.60
CA VAL A 85 12.02 -7.99 -9.02
C VAL A 85 11.35 -6.64 -9.25
N VAL A 86 12.17 -5.62 -9.58
CA VAL A 86 11.72 -4.28 -9.95
C VAL A 86 11.83 -4.15 -11.46
N PRO A 87 10.73 -4.20 -12.21
CA PRO A 87 10.77 -4.13 -13.67
C PRO A 87 11.34 -2.80 -14.18
N ARG A 88 11.84 -2.82 -15.41
CA ARG A 88 12.31 -1.63 -16.12
C ARG A 88 11.28 -0.50 -16.06
N TYR A 89 11.75 0.72 -15.77
CA TYR A 89 10.93 1.95 -15.67
C TYR A 89 10.00 2.03 -14.45
N HIS A 90 10.18 1.17 -13.46
CA HIS A 90 9.43 1.26 -12.20
C HIS A 90 10.02 2.27 -11.22
N VAL A 91 11.28 2.65 -11.41
CA VAL A 91 11.89 3.84 -10.79
C VAL A 91 12.22 4.86 -11.88
N TYR A 92 12.23 6.15 -11.56
CA TYR A 92 12.38 7.23 -12.55
C TYR A 92 13.82 7.71 -12.75
N GLU A 93 14.71 7.32 -11.86
CA GLU A 93 16.14 7.62 -11.84
C GLU A 93 16.88 6.44 -11.20
N ASN A 94 18.21 6.45 -11.24
CA ASN A 94 18.98 5.48 -10.47
C ASN A 94 18.82 5.81 -8.98
N VAL A 95 18.45 4.79 -8.20
CA VAL A 95 18.10 4.94 -6.79
C VAL A 95 19.02 4.09 -5.94
N PRO A 96 19.83 4.68 -5.05
CA PRO A 96 20.55 3.94 -4.04
C PRO A 96 19.57 3.18 -3.14
N LEU A 97 19.78 1.88 -2.96
CA LEU A 97 18.96 1.02 -2.12
C LEU A 97 19.82 0.43 -1.00
N ARG A 98 19.44 0.66 0.22
CA ARG A 98 19.98 -0.05 1.37
C ARG A 98 19.16 -1.31 1.60
N THR A 99 19.83 -2.45 1.59
CA THR A 99 19.22 -3.74 1.91
C THR A 99 19.87 -4.31 3.17
N ASP A 100 19.04 -4.84 4.06
CA ASP A 100 19.47 -5.47 5.29
C ASP A 100 18.50 -6.61 5.63
N MET A 101 18.93 -7.54 6.48
CA MET A 101 18.17 -8.69 6.91
C MET A 101 18.31 -8.84 8.43
N ARG A 102 17.18 -8.95 9.15
CA ARG A 102 17.16 -9.07 10.61
C ARG A 102 16.25 -10.20 11.07
N GLY A 103 16.62 -10.78 12.18
CA GLY A 103 15.85 -11.83 12.85
C GLY A 103 16.74 -13.01 13.22
N ASP A 104 16.19 -13.86 14.04
CA ASP A 104 16.80 -15.08 14.54
C ASP A 104 16.22 -16.35 13.88
N SER A 105 16.70 -17.50 14.29
CA SER A 105 16.29 -18.79 13.72
C SER A 105 14.85 -19.21 14.06
N SER A 106 14.23 -18.60 15.06
CA SER A 106 12.86 -18.95 15.50
C SER A 106 11.76 -18.39 14.62
N ARG A 107 12.08 -17.41 13.77
CA ARG A 107 11.09 -16.70 12.93
C ARG A 107 10.73 -17.49 11.68
N ILE A 108 9.48 -17.39 11.26
CA ILE A 108 8.94 -17.97 10.02
C ILE A 108 9.74 -17.48 8.80
N ALA A 109 10.09 -16.19 8.79
CA ALA A 109 10.96 -15.56 7.82
C ALA A 109 11.74 -14.42 8.49
N PHE A 110 12.84 -13.98 7.88
CA PHE A 110 13.54 -12.78 8.32
C PHE A 110 12.73 -11.52 8.01
N ASP A 111 13.08 -10.43 8.69
CA ASP A 111 12.68 -9.08 8.32
C ASP A 111 13.66 -8.57 7.26
N TYR A 112 13.18 -8.36 6.04
CA TYR A 112 13.98 -7.84 4.93
C TYR A 112 13.76 -6.35 4.80
N ILE A 113 14.81 -5.57 4.97
CA ILE A 113 14.78 -4.11 4.89
C ILE A 113 15.20 -3.70 3.48
N LEU A 114 14.33 -3.00 2.79
CA LEU A 114 14.51 -2.48 1.43
C LEU A 114 14.28 -0.97 1.51
N ASP A 115 15.33 -0.22 1.87
CA ASP A 115 15.23 1.22 2.16
C ASP A 115 15.87 2.04 1.03
N ALA A 116 15.02 2.77 0.34
CA ALA A 116 15.39 3.77 -0.66
C ALA A 116 14.74 5.12 -0.34
N GLY A 117 14.53 5.41 0.94
CA GLY A 117 13.85 6.61 1.41
C GLY A 117 12.43 6.72 0.87
N ARG A 118 12.04 7.93 0.42
CA ARG A 118 10.71 8.20 -0.16
C ARG A 118 10.66 8.00 -1.67
N THR A 119 11.40 7.05 -2.21
CA THR A 119 11.42 6.78 -3.65
C THR A 119 10.06 6.26 -4.12
N PRO A 120 9.39 6.93 -5.07
CA PRO A 120 8.13 6.44 -5.62
C PRO A 120 8.39 5.28 -6.58
N ILE A 121 7.58 4.23 -6.45
CA ILE A 121 7.53 3.12 -7.40
C ILE A 121 6.35 3.32 -8.34
N HIS A 122 6.61 3.27 -9.65
CA HIS A 122 5.60 3.57 -10.68
C HIS A 122 4.45 2.56 -10.67
N SER A 123 4.78 1.27 -10.55
CA SER A 123 3.81 0.17 -10.57
C SER A 123 4.27 -0.96 -9.66
N TYR A 124 3.60 -2.10 -9.74
CA TYR A 124 3.86 -3.24 -8.88
C TYR A 124 5.17 -3.94 -9.23
N CYS A 125 5.92 -4.30 -8.18
CA CYS A 125 7.12 -5.14 -8.22
C CYS A 125 6.80 -6.50 -7.62
N ASP A 126 7.41 -7.57 -8.13
CA ASP A 126 7.21 -8.91 -7.60
C ASP A 126 8.12 -9.14 -6.40
N LEU A 127 7.54 -9.52 -5.27
CA LEU A 127 8.24 -9.86 -4.04
C LEU A 127 7.95 -11.29 -3.65
N SER A 128 9.00 -12.05 -3.42
CA SER A 128 8.96 -13.43 -2.94
C SER A 128 9.77 -13.56 -1.66
N ILE A 129 9.19 -14.17 -0.62
CA ILE A 129 9.88 -14.45 0.64
C ILE A 129 9.72 -15.92 0.97
N GLY A 130 10.85 -16.62 1.17
CA GLY A 130 10.92 -18.02 1.53
C GLY A 130 10.60 -18.24 3.00
N LEU A 131 9.87 -19.31 3.27
CA LEU A 131 9.57 -19.77 4.62
C LEU A 131 10.76 -20.58 5.16
N ARG A 132 11.18 -20.29 6.37
CA ARG A 132 12.23 -21.04 7.07
C ARG A 132 11.67 -22.24 7.79
N HIS A 133 10.47 -22.11 8.33
CA HIS A 133 9.67 -23.18 8.90
C HIS A 133 8.19 -22.83 8.80
N MET A 134 7.35 -23.82 8.95
CA MET A 134 5.91 -23.72 8.77
C MET A 134 5.20 -24.20 10.03
N PRO A 135 4.90 -23.30 10.99
CA PRO A 135 4.18 -23.66 12.22
C PRO A 135 2.72 -24.06 11.97
N VAL A 136 2.15 -23.67 10.82
CA VAL A 136 0.78 -24.02 10.41
C VAL A 136 0.85 -24.79 9.09
N ALA A 137 0.18 -25.96 9.05
CA ALA A 137 0.18 -26.83 7.87
C ALA A 137 -0.61 -26.25 6.69
N ASP A 138 -1.67 -25.48 6.98
CA ASP A 138 -2.48 -24.80 5.96
C ASP A 138 -1.70 -23.62 5.36
N THR A 139 -1.23 -23.82 4.14
CA THR A 139 -0.42 -22.84 3.41
C THR A 139 -1.17 -21.56 3.04
N THR A 140 -2.48 -21.55 3.09
CA THR A 140 -3.31 -20.37 2.83
C THR A 140 -3.24 -19.32 3.94
N LYS A 141 -2.74 -19.70 5.12
CA LYS A 141 -2.63 -18.84 6.31
C LYS A 141 -1.44 -17.90 6.31
N TYR A 142 -0.50 -18.06 5.37
CA TYR A 142 0.71 -17.24 5.29
C TYR A 142 0.51 -16.04 4.37
N TYR A 143 0.98 -14.88 4.82
CA TYR A 143 0.93 -13.65 4.04
C TYR A 143 2.20 -12.80 4.25
N ILE A 144 2.53 -11.95 3.29
CA ILE A 144 3.61 -10.98 3.45
C ILE A 144 3.07 -9.77 4.20
N VAL A 145 3.78 -9.36 5.25
CA VAL A 145 3.51 -8.17 6.05
C VAL A 145 4.56 -7.10 5.77
N GLN A 146 4.13 -5.87 5.51
CA GLN A 146 4.98 -4.69 5.52
C GLN A 146 4.96 -4.05 6.91
N LYS A 147 6.13 -3.74 7.45
CA LYS A 147 6.33 -3.16 8.80
C LYS A 147 6.83 -1.72 8.69
N ALA A 148 6.24 -0.81 9.47
CA ALA A 148 6.66 0.59 9.57
C ALA A 148 6.53 1.04 11.04
N GLY A 149 7.61 0.91 11.81
CA GLY A 149 7.58 1.10 13.25
C GLY A 149 6.59 0.14 13.92
N LYS A 150 5.56 0.67 14.58
CA LYS A 150 4.48 -0.12 15.20
C LYS A 150 3.38 -0.56 14.22
N TRP A 151 3.36 0.00 13.02
CA TRP A 151 2.34 -0.29 12.03
C TRP A 151 2.68 -1.53 11.21
N ARG A 152 1.67 -2.35 10.96
CA ARG A 152 1.76 -3.55 10.14
C ARG A 152 0.66 -3.47 9.08
N SER A 153 1.00 -3.80 7.85
CA SER A 153 0.06 -3.82 6.73
C SER A 153 0.20 -5.12 5.97
N SER A 154 -0.89 -5.83 5.75
CA SER A 154 -0.88 -7.01 4.90
C SER A 154 -0.62 -6.60 3.44
N MET A 155 0.30 -7.31 2.81
CA MET A 155 0.54 -7.27 1.37
C MET A 155 -0.10 -8.48 0.67
N GLY A 156 -0.86 -9.30 1.42
CA GLY A 156 -1.37 -10.57 0.93
C GLY A 156 -0.27 -11.54 0.59
N GLY A 157 -0.53 -12.44 -0.34
CA GLY A 157 0.46 -13.38 -0.85
C GLY A 157 -0.16 -14.74 -1.15
N LYS A 158 0.58 -15.52 -1.95
CA LYS A 158 0.22 -16.90 -2.27
C LYS A 158 1.43 -17.79 -2.05
N TYR A 159 1.21 -18.90 -1.39
CA TYR A 159 2.22 -19.93 -1.22
C TYR A 159 2.52 -20.63 -2.55
N ALA A 160 3.80 -20.82 -2.83
CA ALA A 160 4.29 -21.62 -3.94
C ALA A 160 5.67 -22.19 -3.60
N ASN A 161 5.77 -23.52 -3.45
CA ASN A 161 7.03 -24.25 -3.27
C ASN A 161 7.96 -23.68 -2.17
N GLY A 162 7.42 -23.44 -0.98
CA GLY A 162 8.18 -22.90 0.16
C GLY A 162 8.32 -21.38 0.19
N TRP A 163 7.71 -20.66 -0.75
CA TRP A 163 7.75 -19.20 -0.87
C TRP A 163 6.36 -18.60 -0.77
N ILE A 164 6.27 -17.42 -0.15
CA ILE A 164 5.09 -16.56 -0.26
C ILE A 164 5.40 -15.50 -1.30
N LYS A 165 4.55 -15.40 -2.33
CA LYS A 165 4.72 -14.48 -3.46
C LYS A 165 3.61 -13.45 -3.48
N THR A 166 3.97 -12.18 -3.63
CA THR A 166 3.03 -11.06 -3.74
C THR A 166 3.58 -9.97 -4.66
N ARG A 167 2.78 -8.95 -4.88
CA ARG A 167 3.21 -7.73 -5.59
C ARG A 167 3.12 -6.52 -4.67
N VAL A 168 4.20 -5.74 -4.61
CA VAL A 168 4.30 -4.55 -3.79
C VAL A 168 4.50 -3.30 -4.65
N ARG A 169 4.03 -2.16 -4.18
CA ARG A 169 4.16 -0.87 -4.86
C ARG A 169 4.93 0.16 -4.02
N SER A 170 5.54 -0.28 -2.96
CA SER A 170 6.40 0.53 -2.09
C SER A 170 7.56 -0.32 -1.61
N LEU A 171 8.66 0.30 -1.28
CA LEU A 171 9.76 -0.32 -0.55
C LEU A 171 9.54 -0.15 0.96
N GLY A 172 10.28 -0.87 1.78
CA GLY A 172 10.17 -0.85 3.23
C GLY A 172 10.66 -2.14 3.86
N THR A 173 10.23 -2.44 5.06
CA THR A 173 10.56 -3.70 5.76
C THR A 173 9.46 -4.72 5.54
N PHE A 174 9.81 -5.88 5.02
CA PHE A 174 8.88 -6.98 4.75
C PHE A 174 9.29 -8.24 5.51
N SER A 175 8.28 -9.03 5.86
CA SER A 175 8.42 -10.35 6.47
C SER A 175 7.25 -11.23 6.10
N VAL A 176 7.22 -12.48 6.59
CA VAL A 176 6.03 -13.34 6.52
C VAL A 176 5.40 -13.47 7.89
N ASP A 177 4.09 -13.49 7.91
CA ASP A 177 3.29 -13.75 9.10
C ASP A 177 2.19 -14.78 8.83
N VAL A 178 1.51 -15.23 9.88
CA VAL A 178 0.43 -16.23 9.83
C VAL A 178 -0.83 -15.62 10.40
N ASP A 179 -1.95 -15.84 9.71
CA ASP A 179 -3.27 -15.48 10.19
C ASP A 179 -4.17 -16.70 10.23
N THR A 180 -4.58 -17.08 11.44
CA THR A 180 -5.54 -18.17 11.72
C THR A 180 -6.80 -17.66 12.42
N ILE A 181 -6.95 -16.33 12.55
CA ILE A 181 -8.01 -15.71 13.33
C ILE A 181 -9.07 -15.13 12.39
N ALA A 182 -10.31 -15.59 12.55
CA ALA A 182 -11.40 -15.09 11.74
C ALA A 182 -11.75 -13.62 12.05
N PRO A 183 -12.23 -12.85 11.05
CA PRO A 183 -12.65 -11.46 11.22
C PRO A 183 -13.73 -11.28 12.29
N GLN A 184 -13.75 -10.13 12.92
CA GLN A 184 -14.80 -9.74 13.86
C GLN A 184 -15.94 -9.03 13.12
N ILE A 185 -17.19 -9.38 13.49
CA ILE A 185 -18.42 -8.77 12.98
C ILE A 185 -19.18 -8.20 14.17
N THR A 186 -19.44 -6.90 14.18
CA THR A 186 -20.18 -6.20 15.24
C THR A 186 -21.32 -5.38 14.64
N PRO A 187 -22.59 -5.63 15.04
CA PRO A 187 -23.73 -4.88 14.54
C PRO A 187 -23.70 -3.43 15.06
N ILE A 188 -24.21 -2.48 14.28
CA ILE A 188 -24.33 -1.07 14.67
C ILE A 188 -25.81 -0.69 14.64
N GLY A 189 -26.39 -0.36 15.80
CA GLY A 189 -27.77 0.08 15.92
C GLY A 189 -28.83 -0.96 15.55
N GLN A 190 -28.58 -2.25 15.88
CA GLN A 190 -29.44 -3.38 15.52
C GLN A 190 -30.90 -3.18 15.92
N GLY A 191 -31.19 -2.62 17.10
CA GLY A 191 -32.56 -2.40 17.57
C GLY A 191 -33.41 -1.49 16.67
N GLY A 192 -32.78 -0.62 15.87
CA GLY A 192 -33.45 0.25 14.93
C GLY A 192 -33.58 -0.29 13.51
N TRP A 193 -33.01 -1.44 13.16
CA TRP A 193 -32.95 -1.92 11.77
C TRP A 193 -34.34 -2.19 11.18
N ARG A 194 -35.25 -2.76 11.97
CA ARG A 194 -36.63 -3.09 11.58
C ARG A 194 -37.41 -1.86 11.09
N THR A 195 -37.20 -0.72 11.72
CA THR A 195 -37.94 0.52 11.42
C THR A 195 -37.21 1.44 10.46
N SER A 196 -35.87 1.60 10.62
CA SER A 196 -35.05 2.49 9.81
C SER A 196 -34.56 1.85 8.51
N ARG A 197 -34.43 0.53 8.48
CA ARG A 197 -33.75 -0.23 7.40
C ARG A 197 -32.29 0.19 7.18
N ASN A 198 -31.69 0.95 8.10
CA ASN A 198 -30.30 1.38 8.04
C ASN A 198 -29.41 0.34 8.70
N ILE A 199 -29.17 -0.75 7.98
CA ILE A 199 -28.41 -1.92 8.49
C ILE A 199 -26.93 -1.67 8.31
N ARG A 200 -26.19 -1.74 9.41
CA ARG A 200 -24.75 -1.49 9.44
C ARG A 200 -24.01 -2.48 10.33
N PHE A 201 -22.78 -2.82 9.90
CA PHE A 201 -21.85 -3.64 10.68
C PHE A 201 -20.47 -3.00 10.71
N ARG A 202 -19.79 -3.09 11.84
CA ARG A 202 -18.34 -2.93 11.87
C ARG A 202 -17.73 -4.29 11.61
N ILE A 203 -16.88 -4.39 10.60
CA ILE A 203 -16.05 -5.56 10.35
C ILE A 203 -14.58 -5.17 10.52
N LYS A 204 -13.83 -6.05 11.17
CA LYS A 204 -12.41 -5.80 11.47
C LYS A 204 -11.65 -7.11 11.45
N ASP A 205 -10.52 -7.07 10.82
CA ASP A 205 -9.46 -8.06 10.91
C ASP A 205 -8.16 -7.36 11.32
N MET A 206 -7.35 -8.00 12.17
CA MET A 206 -6.17 -7.38 12.78
C MET A 206 -4.88 -7.82 12.08
N GLU A 207 -4.93 -8.91 11.32
CA GLU A 207 -3.77 -9.56 10.76
C GLU A 207 -3.72 -9.40 9.22
N SER A 208 -4.37 -10.32 8.50
CA SER A 208 -4.31 -10.33 7.03
C SER A 208 -5.23 -9.30 6.38
N GLY A 209 -6.24 -8.82 7.09
CA GLY A 209 -7.23 -7.86 6.61
C GLY A 209 -8.42 -8.52 5.92
N ILE A 210 -9.49 -7.74 5.68
CA ILE A 210 -10.72 -8.24 5.07
C ILE A 210 -10.50 -8.59 3.60
N GLY A 211 -10.80 -9.83 3.23
CA GLY A 211 -10.76 -10.35 1.86
C GLY A 211 -12.10 -10.22 1.13
N SER A 212 -13.19 -10.70 1.73
CA SER A 212 -14.52 -10.64 1.13
C SER A 212 -15.63 -10.63 2.17
N TYR A 213 -16.84 -10.26 1.73
CA TYR A 213 -18.04 -10.35 2.58
C TYR A 213 -19.27 -10.62 1.73
N LYS A 214 -20.28 -11.25 2.33
CA LYS A 214 -21.59 -11.49 1.74
C LYS A 214 -22.66 -11.30 2.81
N VAL A 215 -23.79 -10.70 2.44
CA VAL A 215 -24.94 -10.50 3.33
C VAL A 215 -26.20 -11.00 2.64
N TYR A 216 -26.98 -11.77 3.36
CA TYR A 216 -28.28 -12.28 2.93
C TYR A 216 -29.36 -11.82 3.92
N ILE A 217 -30.52 -11.42 3.40
CA ILE A 217 -31.71 -11.12 4.21
C ILE A 217 -32.83 -12.00 3.68
N ASP A 218 -33.44 -12.80 4.58
CA ASP A 218 -34.43 -13.81 4.25
C ASP A 218 -34.04 -14.73 3.08
N GLY A 219 -32.74 -15.15 3.10
CA GLY A 219 -32.14 -16.00 2.09
C GLY A 219 -31.81 -15.30 0.76
N LYS A 220 -32.08 -14.04 0.59
CA LYS A 220 -31.77 -13.26 -0.61
C LYS A 220 -30.52 -12.41 -0.42
N PHE A 221 -29.63 -12.42 -1.43
CA PHE A 221 -28.45 -11.56 -1.42
C PHE A 221 -28.85 -10.08 -1.41
N VAL A 222 -28.21 -9.30 -0.55
CA VAL A 222 -28.41 -7.85 -0.45
C VAL A 222 -27.04 -7.15 -0.54
N LEU A 223 -26.97 -6.12 -1.37
CA LEU A 223 -25.73 -5.37 -1.58
C LEU A 223 -25.41 -4.49 -0.35
N PHE A 224 -24.17 -4.63 0.11
CA PHE A 224 -23.57 -3.77 1.14
C PHE A 224 -22.33 -3.10 0.59
N GLY A 225 -22.11 -1.83 0.92
CA GLY A 225 -20.86 -1.12 0.62
C GLY A 225 -19.93 -1.10 1.83
N LEU A 226 -18.64 -1.32 1.61
CA LEU A 226 -17.62 -1.22 2.66
C LEU A 226 -16.92 0.14 2.60
N LYS A 227 -16.96 0.89 3.70
CA LYS A 227 -16.23 2.14 3.85
C LYS A 227 -15.64 2.24 5.25
N LYS A 228 -14.30 2.36 5.34
CA LYS A 228 -13.54 2.49 6.60
C LYS A 228 -13.91 1.39 7.64
N GLY A 229 -14.02 0.13 7.20
CA GLY A 229 -14.36 -1.00 8.07
C GLY A 229 -15.84 -1.08 8.48
N ILE A 230 -16.71 -0.26 7.88
CA ILE A 230 -18.17 -0.30 8.12
C ILE A 230 -18.86 -0.77 6.86
N LEU A 231 -19.59 -1.87 6.96
CA LEU A 231 -20.56 -2.33 5.96
C LEU A 231 -21.86 -1.56 6.14
N VAL A 232 -22.41 -1.02 5.07
CA VAL A 232 -23.67 -0.30 5.04
C VAL A 232 -24.53 -0.84 3.92
N ILE A 233 -25.80 -1.14 4.20
CA ILE A 233 -26.77 -1.55 3.17
C ILE A 233 -26.86 -0.49 2.06
N GLN A 234 -26.88 -0.90 0.79
CA GLN A 234 -26.99 -0.01 -0.36
C GLN A 234 -28.42 0.10 -0.89
N ASP A 235 -29.19 -0.98 -0.79
CA ASP A 235 -30.57 -1.08 -1.30
C ASP A 235 -31.56 -1.29 -0.14
N PRO A 236 -31.76 -0.33 0.77
CA PRO A 236 -32.63 -0.49 1.95
C PRO A 236 -34.12 -0.70 1.56
N GLU A 237 -34.52 -0.29 0.37
CA GLU A 237 -35.89 -0.47 -0.16
C GLU A 237 -36.24 -1.93 -0.43
N LYS A 238 -35.23 -2.81 -0.64
CA LYS A 238 -35.44 -4.27 -0.80
C LYS A 238 -35.83 -4.97 0.50
N VAL A 239 -35.72 -4.28 1.66
CA VAL A 239 -36.09 -4.78 2.98
C VAL A 239 -37.45 -4.21 3.38
N LYS A 240 -38.44 -5.07 3.65
CA LYS A 240 -39.77 -4.61 4.10
C LYS A 240 -39.67 -3.98 5.48
N LYS A 241 -40.26 -2.80 5.64
CA LYS A 241 -40.27 -2.05 6.89
C LYS A 241 -41.28 -2.65 7.90
N GLY A 242 -40.89 -2.74 9.17
CA GLY A 242 -41.81 -3.09 10.27
C GLY A 242 -42.09 -4.59 10.42
N VAL A 243 -41.58 -5.45 9.55
CA VAL A 243 -41.73 -6.91 9.67
C VAL A 243 -40.45 -7.56 10.17
N PRO A 244 -40.52 -8.75 10.79
CA PRO A 244 -39.32 -9.49 11.21
C PRO A 244 -38.52 -9.97 9.99
N HIS A 245 -37.21 -9.90 10.11
CA HIS A 245 -36.26 -10.42 9.10
C HIS A 245 -35.17 -11.26 9.74
N LYS A 246 -34.67 -12.24 8.99
CA LYS A 246 -33.45 -13.00 9.30
C LYS A 246 -32.32 -12.49 8.41
N LEU A 247 -31.23 -11.99 9.01
CA LEU A 247 -30.04 -11.56 8.31
C LEU A 247 -28.88 -12.52 8.61
N GLU A 248 -28.15 -12.85 7.58
CA GLU A 248 -26.92 -13.63 7.66
C GLU A 248 -25.78 -12.82 7.02
N VAL A 249 -24.70 -12.63 7.77
CA VAL A 249 -23.50 -11.97 7.29
C VAL A 249 -22.32 -12.91 7.43
N THR A 250 -21.56 -13.07 6.33
CA THR A 250 -20.32 -13.82 6.26
C THR A 250 -19.20 -12.87 5.86
N VAL A 251 -18.10 -12.92 6.60
CA VAL A 251 -16.89 -12.14 6.30
C VAL A 251 -15.71 -13.10 6.29
N THR A 252 -14.89 -13.00 5.26
CA THR A 252 -13.68 -13.81 5.11
C THR A 252 -12.47 -12.87 4.98
N ASP A 253 -11.38 -13.15 5.67
CA ASP A 253 -10.12 -12.41 5.54
C ASP A 253 -9.33 -12.83 4.30
N GLN A 254 -8.12 -12.27 4.12
CA GLN A 254 -7.26 -12.58 2.98
C GLN A 254 -6.59 -13.96 3.09
N CYS A 255 -6.56 -14.56 4.28
CA CYS A 255 -6.03 -15.91 4.57
C CYS A 255 -7.13 -16.98 4.62
N GLY A 256 -8.39 -16.63 4.27
CA GLY A 256 -9.50 -17.57 4.18
C GLY A 256 -10.13 -17.94 5.52
N ASN A 257 -9.82 -17.25 6.62
CA ASN A 257 -10.54 -17.45 7.87
C ASN A 257 -11.91 -16.78 7.79
N MET A 258 -12.97 -17.49 8.19
CA MET A 258 -14.34 -17.07 7.98
C MET A 258 -15.09 -16.86 9.29
N ALA A 259 -15.73 -15.70 9.41
CA ALA A 259 -16.73 -15.43 10.44
C ALA A 259 -18.12 -15.38 9.83
N ARG A 260 -19.09 -16.04 10.45
CA ARG A 260 -20.51 -16.00 10.09
C ARG A 260 -21.33 -15.60 11.30
N LYS A 261 -22.26 -14.67 11.10
CA LYS A 261 -23.21 -14.21 12.13
C LYS A 261 -24.61 -14.14 11.57
N GLU A 262 -25.58 -14.50 12.42
CA GLU A 262 -26.99 -14.39 12.14
C GLU A 262 -27.64 -13.39 13.10
N TYR A 263 -28.56 -12.59 12.57
CA TYR A 263 -29.32 -11.59 13.33
C TYR A 263 -30.80 -11.69 12.97
N LYS A 264 -31.64 -11.53 14.00
CA LYS A 264 -33.09 -11.32 13.81
C LYS A 264 -33.40 -9.86 14.16
N PHE A 265 -34.20 -9.19 13.37
CA PHE A 265 -34.56 -7.80 13.63
C PHE A 265 -35.96 -7.48 13.09
#